data_66e64638d5440da2b35e0687c610bc61
#
_entry.id   66e64638d5440da2b35e0687c610bc61
#
_cell.length_a   1.000
_cell.length_b   1.000
_cell.length_c   1.000
_cell.angle_alpha   90.00
_cell.angle_beta   90.00
_cell.angle_gamma   90.00
#
_symmetry.space_group_name_H-M   'P 1'
#
loop_
_entity.id
_entity.type
_entity.pdbx_description
1 polymer ?
#
loop_
_entity_poly.entity_id
_entity_poly.type
_entity_poly.pdbx_seq_one_letter_code
_entity_poly.pdbx_strand_id
1 'polypeptide(L)'
;MERAFQVDLRGIVDLLSHHLYGSPRVYVRELLQNAVDAITARKALEPECAGRVVIESPARTGDGTVRVHDTGIGLTEAEVHDLLATIGRSSKRDDFGFSRHEFLGQFGIGLLSCFLVADEVRVLTRSVTGTPTVVWHGHADGRYEVHTAPSERDEPGTTVTLLPRAGVRQWLEPGVIADLARLFGGLLPVDVTVDEQRVTGDGPPWQVAYPTPADRQEALAGYAEDLFGFTPFAVLDLSVAEAGLTGLAFVLPQAANPAVRGGHRVYLKHMLLAESVQGLLPEWAFFVRCVVDVAELRPTASREGLYEDDLLETTREALGNRVRDWLLELSTTAPGRLADFLRVHQLGVKALAVHDDELLALADRWLPLETNVGAIPLAEFRRRFDVVRYTPSVEEFRQLAAVAAAQGVGLVNGGYTYHSEIVERLPVLDPRIRVERLDPGELATRFELVDPAVELALRPFLSTAQRTLAALDCDVTLRAFDPASVSALYLVDRELQHRAELRATRKVADDLWADVLSAFDDDSATDRPQLVLNHRSPLVRRIAALPDPRLAVMAVEALYTQALLLGHHPLRPADTALLNRSFAGLLEWAVHDPQGDSG
;
A
#
# COMPACT_ATOMS: atom_id res chain seq x y z
N MET A 1 -26.87 1.18 -50.00
CA MET A 1 -27.15 -0.14 -49.42
C MET A 1 -26.49 -0.20 -48.08
N GLU A 2 -27.23 0.00 -47.01
CA GLU A 2 -26.72 -0.25 -45.65
C GLU A 2 -26.61 -1.78 -45.46
N ARG A 3 -25.50 -2.24 -44.93
CA ARG A 3 -25.27 -3.63 -44.54
C ARG A 3 -25.02 -3.65 -43.04
N ALA A 4 -25.75 -4.49 -42.31
CA ALA A 4 -25.46 -4.74 -40.89
C ALA A 4 -24.22 -5.62 -40.77
N PHE A 5 -23.41 -5.39 -39.70
CA PHE A 5 -22.32 -6.29 -39.36
C PHE A 5 -22.87 -7.68 -39.02
N GLN A 6 -22.25 -8.72 -39.58
CA GLN A 6 -22.52 -10.10 -39.18
C GLN A 6 -21.65 -10.46 -38.01
N VAL A 7 -22.24 -11.06 -36.98
CA VAL A 7 -21.57 -11.44 -35.75
C VAL A 7 -21.35 -12.95 -35.78
N ASP A 8 -20.09 -13.39 -35.71
CA ASP A 8 -19.74 -14.79 -35.52
C ASP A 8 -19.74 -15.12 -34.01
N LEU A 9 -20.71 -15.91 -33.55
CA LEU A 9 -20.86 -16.29 -32.15
C LEU A 9 -19.63 -17.07 -31.65
N ARG A 10 -19.06 -17.93 -32.47
CA ARG A 10 -17.86 -18.70 -32.13
C ARG A 10 -16.67 -17.78 -31.87
N GLY A 11 -16.48 -16.78 -32.71
CA GLY A 11 -15.45 -15.76 -32.53
C GLY A 11 -15.67 -14.92 -31.26
N ILE A 12 -16.95 -14.65 -30.92
CA ILE A 12 -17.27 -13.96 -29.63
C ILE A 12 -16.99 -14.87 -28.44
N VAL A 13 -17.38 -16.13 -28.44
CA VAL A 13 -17.10 -17.08 -27.36
C VAL A 13 -15.59 -17.25 -27.18
N ASP A 14 -14.82 -17.33 -28.26
CA ASP A 14 -13.36 -17.38 -28.21
C ASP A 14 -12.76 -16.08 -27.63
N LEU A 15 -13.30 -14.92 -27.99
CA LEU A 15 -12.88 -13.63 -27.49
C LEU A 15 -13.22 -13.46 -25.99
N LEU A 16 -14.39 -13.91 -25.57
CA LEU A 16 -14.81 -13.93 -24.16
C LEU A 16 -13.91 -14.86 -23.34
N SER A 17 -13.58 -16.06 -23.88
CA SER A 17 -12.77 -17.06 -23.16
C SER A 17 -11.30 -16.69 -23.04
N HIS A 18 -10.75 -15.92 -23.98
CA HIS A 18 -9.33 -15.60 -24.00
C HIS A 18 -8.99 -14.17 -23.53
N HIS A 19 -9.97 -13.25 -23.57
CA HIS A 19 -9.70 -11.83 -23.34
C HIS A 19 -10.58 -11.16 -22.28
N LEU A 20 -11.78 -11.67 -22.00
CA LEU A 20 -12.68 -11.04 -21.04
C LEU A 20 -12.78 -11.81 -19.72
N TYR A 21 -12.71 -13.13 -19.75
CA TYR A 21 -12.84 -13.97 -18.57
C TYR A 21 -11.55 -14.78 -18.32
N GLY A 22 -10.92 -14.56 -17.19
CA GLY A 22 -9.68 -15.26 -16.83
C GLY A 22 -9.86 -16.76 -16.51
N SER A 23 -11.12 -17.26 -16.37
CA SER A 23 -11.41 -18.66 -16.02
C SER A 23 -12.83 -19.05 -16.37
N PRO A 24 -13.10 -20.33 -16.76
CA PRO A 24 -14.44 -20.87 -16.96
C PRO A 24 -15.38 -20.75 -15.76
N ARG A 25 -14.86 -20.61 -14.55
CA ARG A 25 -15.65 -20.49 -13.28
C ARG A 25 -16.78 -19.45 -13.34
N VAL A 26 -16.68 -18.48 -14.25
CA VAL A 26 -17.66 -17.39 -14.40
C VAL A 26 -19.06 -17.88 -14.79
N TYR A 27 -19.21 -19.08 -15.38
CA TYR A 27 -20.52 -19.60 -15.75
C TYR A 27 -21.48 -19.71 -14.55
N VAL A 28 -20.99 -20.14 -13.38
CA VAL A 28 -21.78 -20.22 -12.15
C VAL A 28 -22.22 -18.83 -11.71
N ARG A 29 -21.31 -17.86 -11.73
CA ARG A 29 -21.61 -16.47 -11.39
C ARG A 29 -22.73 -15.90 -12.25
N GLU A 30 -22.61 -16.06 -13.57
CA GLU A 30 -23.57 -15.51 -14.53
C GLU A 30 -24.95 -16.20 -14.41
N LEU A 31 -24.98 -17.52 -14.18
CA LEU A 31 -26.24 -18.24 -13.95
C LEU A 31 -26.91 -17.81 -12.65
N LEU A 32 -26.17 -17.72 -11.55
CA LEU A 32 -26.68 -17.21 -10.28
C LEU A 32 -27.20 -15.78 -10.42
N GLN A 33 -26.47 -14.93 -11.13
CA GLN A 33 -26.85 -13.55 -11.38
C GLN A 33 -28.18 -13.45 -12.16
N ASN A 34 -28.32 -14.22 -13.24
CA ASN A 34 -29.53 -14.23 -14.01
C ASN A 34 -30.73 -14.74 -13.19
N ALA A 35 -30.50 -15.77 -12.36
CA ALA A 35 -31.52 -16.30 -11.47
C ALA A 35 -31.97 -15.28 -10.41
N VAL A 36 -31.04 -14.60 -9.76
CA VAL A 36 -31.32 -13.57 -8.74
C VAL A 36 -32.05 -12.38 -9.35
N ASP A 37 -31.60 -11.92 -10.53
CA ASP A 37 -32.27 -10.83 -11.24
C ASP A 37 -33.71 -11.19 -11.62
N ALA A 38 -33.95 -12.43 -12.11
CA ALA A 38 -35.30 -12.91 -12.43
C ALA A 38 -36.17 -13.04 -11.18
N ILE A 39 -35.60 -13.48 -10.04
CA ILE A 39 -36.31 -13.55 -8.76
C ILE A 39 -36.64 -12.14 -8.24
N THR A 40 -35.69 -11.19 -8.35
CA THR A 40 -35.88 -9.79 -7.95
C THR A 40 -37.03 -9.16 -8.76
N ALA A 41 -37.06 -9.37 -10.08
CA ALA A 41 -38.12 -8.91 -10.93
C ALA A 41 -39.49 -9.53 -10.55
N ARG A 42 -39.52 -10.82 -10.20
CA ARG A 42 -40.74 -11.47 -9.74
C ARG A 42 -41.24 -10.93 -8.40
N LYS A 43 -40.34 -10.76 -7.42
CA LYS A 43 -40.67 -10.20 -6.10
C LYS A 43 -41.27 -8.81 -6.16
N ALA A 44 -40.88 -8.01 -7.15
CA ALA A 44 -41.50 -6.69 -7.36
C ALA A 44 -42.98 -6.77 -7.79
N LEU A 45 -43.40 -7.86 -8.46
CA LEU A 45 -44.78 -8.12 -8.83
C LEU A 45 -45.50 -8.96 -7.75
N GLU A 46 -44.84 -9.92 -7.16
CA GLU A 46 -45.31 -10.87 -6.17
C GLU A 46 -44.40 -10.86 -4.93
N PRO A 47 -44.52 -9.90 -3.98
CA PRO A 47 -43.60 -9.72 -2.85
C PRO A 47 -43.44 -10.97 -1.95
N GLU A 48 -44.51 -11.79 -1.84
CA GLU A 48 -44.50 -13.02 -1.03
C GLU A 48 -43.84 -14.21 -1.73
N CYS A 49 -43.34 -14.04 -2.95
CA CYS A 49 -42.71 -15.12 -3.70
C CYS A 49 -41.41 -15.56 -3.01
N ALA A 50 -41.32 -16.85 -2.68
CA ALA A 50 -40.10 -17.45 -2.18
C ALA A 50 -39.03 -17.52 -3.29
N GLY A 51 -37.94 -16.73 -3.15
CA GLY A 51 -36.83 -16.78 -4.08
C GLY A 51 -35.93 -18.01 -3.82
N ARG A 52 -35.87 -18.90 -4.79
CA ARG A 52 -35.06 -20.12 -4.70
C ARG A 52 -34.27 -20.36 -5.98
N VAL A 53 -33.03 -20.79 -5.82
CA VAL A 53 -32.17 -21.29 -6.91
C VAL A 53 -31.69 -22.70 -6.53
N VAL A 54 -31.94 -23.68 -7.40
CA VAL A 54 -31.51 -25.06 -7.21
C VAL A 54 -30.53 -25.42 -8.33
N ILE A 55 -29.34 -25.86 -7.95
CA ILE A 55 -28.31 -26.34 -8.87
C ILE A 55 -28.19 -27.86 -8.69
N GLU A 56 -28.36 -28.59 -9.79
CA GLU A 56 -28.19 -30.03 -9.84
C GLU A 56 -26.93 -30.36 -10.65
N SER A 57 -25.99 -31.06 -10.01
CA SER A 57 -24.77 -31.51 -10.68
C SER A 57 -25.02 -32.72 -11.59
N PRO A 58 -24.06 -33.13 -12.43
CA PRO A 58 -24.16 -34.33 -13.26
C PRO A 58 -24.38 -35.61 -12.45
N ALA A 59 -23.92 -35.66 -11.20
CA ALA A 59 -24.15 -36.79 -10.30
C ALA A 59 -25.62 -36.87 -9.85
N ARG A 60 -26.27 -35.74 -9.68
CA ARG A 60 -27.67 -35.66 -9.27
C ARG A 60 -28.64 -35.89 -10.44
N THR A 61 -28.37 -35.31 -11.60
CA THR A 61 -29.22 -35.43 -12.78
C THR A 61 -29.20 -36.83 -13.38
N GLY A 62 -28.07 -37.55 -13.25
CA GLY A 62 -27.88 -38.90 -13.77
C GLY A 62 -27.74 -39.01 -15.29
N ASP A 63 -28.01 -37.92 -16.03
CA ASP A 63 -27.86 -37.83 -17.50
C ASP A 63 -26.59 -37.10 -17.95
N GLY A 64 -25.76 -36.70 -16.96
CA GLY A 64 -24.48 -36.02 -17.19
C GLY A 64 -24.59 -34.51 -17.42
N THR A 65 -25.79 -33.94 -17.32
CA THR A 65 -26.01 -32.50 -17.46
C THR A 65 -25.92 -31.76 -16.13
N VAL A 66 -25.68 -30.45 -16.17
CA VAL A 66 -25.88 -29.55 -15.04
C VAL A 66 -27.17 -28.79 -15.25
N ARG A 67 -27.99 -28.68 -14.22
CA ARG A 67 -29.24 -27.90 -14.30
C ARG A 67 -29.26 -26.84 -13.22
N VAL A 68 -29.70 -25.64 -13.61
CA VAL A 68 -29.93 -24.52 -12.70
C VAL A 68 -31.40 -24.07 -12.84
N HIS A 69 -32.13 -24.20 -11.75
CA HIS A 69 -33.55 -23.86 -11.67
C HIS A 69 -33.69 -22.59 -10.83
N ASP A 70 -34.48 -21.63 -11.31
CA ASP A 70 -34.89 -20.47 -10.54
C ASP A 70 -36.44 -20.39 -10.45
N THR A 71 -36.90 -19.70 -9.40
CA THR A 71 -38.30 -19.34 -9.20
C THR A 71 -38.57 -17.90 -9.61
N GLY A 72 -37.89 -17.41 -10.64
CA GLY A 72 -37.95 -16.03 -11.11
C GLY A 72 -39.21 -15.73 -11.93
N ILE A 73 -39.22 -14.56 -12.58
CA ILE A 73 -40.36 -14.08 -13.39
C ILE A 73 -40.62 -14.93 -14.64
N GLY A 74 -39.58 -15.67 -15.12
CA GLY A 74 -39.61 -16.40 -16.39
C GLY A 74 -39.66 -15.48 -17.61
N LEU A 75 -39.68 -16.06 -18.82
CA LEU A 75 -39.71 -15.35 -20.10
C LEU A 75 -40.88 -15.81 -20.98
N THR A 76 -41.44 -14.88 -21.71
CA THR A 76 -42.38 -15.15 -22.82
C THR A 76 -41.61 -15.53 -24.09
N GLU A 77 -42.26 -16.08 -25.12
CA GLU A 77 -41.62 -16.43 -26.40
C GLU A 77 -40.98 -15.20 -27.09
N ALA A 78 -41.65 -14.05 -27.05
CA ALA A 78 -41.12 -12.80 -27.60
C ALA A 78 -39.83 -12.37 -26.88
N GLU A 79 -39.82 -12.43 -25.54
CA GLU A 79 -38.63 -12.10 -24.73
C GLU A 79 -37.49 -13.10 -24.95
N VAL A 80 -37.77 -14.38 -25.14
CA VAL A 80 -36.77 -15.39 -25.50
C VAL A 80 -36.05 -15.03 -26.80
N HIS A 81 -36.83 -14.63 -27.85
CA HIS A 81 -36.24 -14.18 -29.11
C HIS A 81 -35.44 -12.89 -28.96
N ASP A 82 -35.94 -11.93 -28.19
CA ASP A 82 -35.26 -10.64 -28.03
C ASP A 82 -34.00 -10.73 -27.14
N LEU A 83 -34.00 -11.58 -26.11
CA LEU A 83 -32.97 -11.59 -25.07
C LEU A 83 -31.94 -12.70 -25.25
N LEU A 84 -32.36 -13.90 -25.67
CA LEU A 84 -31.47 -15.05 -25.82
C LEU A 84 -30.90 -15.17 -27.22
N ALA A 85 -31.63 -14.66 -28.24
CA ALA A 85 -31.20 -14.69 -29.63
C ALA A 85 -30.47 -13.44 -30.09
N THR A 86 -30.40 -12.38 -29.27
CA THR A 86 -29.73 -11.13 -29.60
C THR A 86 -28.60 -10.84 -28.63
N ILE A 87 -27.34 -10.92 -29.11
CA ILE A 87 -26.15 -10.62 -28.31
C ILE A 87 -26.11 -9.13 -27.93
N GLY A 88 -25.91 -8.83 -26.66
CA GLY A 88 -25.81 -7.44 -26.16
C GLY A 88 -27.14 -6.77 -25.85
N ARG A 89 -28.27 -7.47 -25.98
CA ARG A 89 -29.56 -7.01 -25.42
C ARG A 89 -29.80 -7.61 -24.03
N SER A 90 -30.24 -6.78 -23.12
CA SER A 90 -30.66 -7.17 -21.78
C SER A 90 -32.11 -6.71 -21.60
N SER A 91 -32.99 -7.57 -21.05
CA SER A 91 -34.39 -7.25 -20.70
C SER A 91 -34.53 -6.06 -19.74
N LYS A 92 -33.43 -5.62 -19.22
CA LYS A 92 -33.29 -4.62 -18.16
C LYS A 92 -33.42 -3.18 -18.67
N ARG A 93 -33.84 -3.00 -19.95
CA ARG A 93 -34.17 -1.70 -20.53
C ARG A 93 -35.69 -1.47 -20.44
N ASP A 94 -36.08 -0.51 -19.62
CA ASP A 94 -37.27 0.32 -19.62
C ASP A 94 -38.69 -0.34 -19.78
N ASP A 95 -38.82 -1.61 -20.16
CA ASP A 95 -40.10 -2.21 -20.46
C ASP A 95 -40.93 -2.59 -19.20
N PHE A 96 -40.26 -2.72 -18.03
CA PHE A 96 -40.93 -3.06 -16.76
C PHE A 96 -40.95 -1.90 -15.75
N GLY A 97 -40.46 -0.70 -16.10
CA GLY A 97 -40.48 0.47 -15.22
C GLY A 97 -39.49 0.43 -14.04
N PHE A 98 -38.56 -0.53 -14.00
CA PHE A 98 -37.55 -0.64 -12.97
C PHE A 98 -36.27 0.14 -13.34
N SER A 99 -35.65 0.76 -12.34
CA SER A 99 -34.39 1.43 -12.56
C SER A 99 -33.27 0.42 -12.87
N ARG A 100 -32.39 0.74 -13.82
CA ARG A 100 -31.19 -0.08 -14.17
C ARG A 100 -30.33 -0.47 -12.98
N HIS A 101 -30.44 0.29 -11.89
CA HIS A 101 -29.65 0.11 -10.68
C HIS A 101 -30.08 -1.09 -9.82
N GLU A 102 -31.25 -1.69 -10.07
CA GLU A 102 -31.76 -2.80 -9.25
C GLU A 102 -31.20 -4.17 -9.65
N PHE A 103 -30.67 -4.32 -10.85
CA PHE A 103 -30.21 -5.60 -11.40
C PHE A 103 -28.69 -5.78 -11.37
N LEU A 104 -28.24 -7.02 -11.13
CA LEU A 104 -26.83 -7.41 -11.16
C LEU A 104 -26.25 -7.46 -12.59
N GLY A 105 -27.03 -7.93 -13.57
CA GLY A 105 -26.58 -8.13 -14.96
C GLY A 105 -26.81 -6.90 -15.84
N GLN A 106 -25.75 -6.33 -16.37
CA GLN A 106 -25.81 -5.09 -17.15
C GLN A 106 -25.49 -5.26 -18.65
N PHE A 107 -24.85 -6.36 -19.07
CA PHE A 107 -24.20 -6.46 -20.39
C PHE A 107 -24.90 -7.36 -21.41
N GLY A 108 -25.88 -8.20 -21.02
CA GLY A 108 -26.63 -9.08 -21.94
C GLY A 108 -25.79 -10.16 -22.64
N ILE A 109 -24.61 -10.51 -22.08
CA ILE A 109 -23.71 -11.53 -22.61
C ILE A 109 -23.48 -12.69 -21.62
N GLY A 110 -24.09 -12.64 -20.43
CA GLY A 110 -23.84 -13.59 -19.36
C GLY A 110 -24.09 -15.05 -19.73
N LEU A 111 -25.23 -15.33 -20.45
CA LEU A 111 -25.56 -16.69 -20.86
C LEU A 111 -24.49 -17.30 -21.80
N LEU A 112 -23.80 -16.47 -22.59
CA LEU A 112 -22.74 -16.95 -23.47
C LEU A 112 -21.57 -17.59 -22.73
N SER A 113 -21.34 -17.21 -21.45
CA SER A 113 -20.32 -17.83 -20.61
C SER A 113 -20.56 -19.32 -20.38
N CYS A 114 -21.81 -19.79 -20.51
CA CYS A 114 -22.15 -21.21 -20.41
C CYS A 114 -21.45 -22.05 -21.51
N PHE A 115 -21.22 -21.47 -22.69
CA PHE A 115 -20.52 -22.15 -23.76
C PHE A 115 -19.02 -22.35 -23.52
N LEU A 116 -18.48 -21.77 -22.45
CA LEU A 116 -17.11 -22.09 -21.98
C LEU A 116 -17.03 -23.53 -21.43
N VAL A 117 -18.15 -24.04 -20.89
CA VAL A 117 -18.22 -25.36 -20.22
C VAL A 117 -19.20 -26.32 -20.92
N ALA A 118 -20.05 -25.84 -21.81
CA ALA A 118 -21.10 -26.61 -22.49
C ALA A 118 -21.04 -26.46 -24.01
N ASP A 119 -21.32 -27.55 -24.75
CA ASP A 119 -21.51 -27.51 -26.21
C ASP A 119 -22.94 -27.12 -26.57
N GLU A 120 -23.90 -27.41 -25.69
CA GLU A 120 -25.32 -27.09 -25.86
C GLU A 120 -25.88 -26.53 -24.55
N VAL A 121 -26.76 -25.54 -24.68
CA VAL A 121 -27.47 -24.91 -23.57
C VAL A 121 -28.97 -24.95 -23.88
N ARG A 122 -29.77 -25.60 -23.02
CA ARG A 122 -31.23 -25.60 -23.12
C ARG A 122 -31.81 -24.72 -22.02
N VAL A 123 -32.66 -23.79 -22.39
CA VAL A 123 -33.42 -22.92 -21.47
C VAL A 123 -34.89 -23.29 -21.59
N LEU A 124 -35.45 -23.75 -20.48
CA LEU A 124 -36.90 -24.02 -20.32
C LEU A 124 -37.47 -22.94 -19.42
N THR A 125 -38.39 -22.12 -19.90
CA THR A 125 -38.89 -20.97 -19.16
C THR A 125 -40.42 -20.82 -19.28
N ARG A 126 -41.04 -20.36 -18.18
CA ARG A 126 -42.46 -20.04 -18.12
C ARG A 126 -42.63 -18.68 -17.43
N SER A 127 -43.24 -17.75 -18.12
CA SER A 127 -43.53 -16.42 -17.60
C SER A 127 -44.61 -16.44 -16.53
N VAL A 128 -44.49 -15.56 -15.53
CA VAL A 128 -45.54 -15.27 -14.53
C VAL A 128 -46.85 -14.79 -15.16
N THR A 129 -46.81 -14.28 -16.39
CA THR A 129 -48.03 -13.85 -17.15
C THR A 129 -48.93 -14.99 -17.60
N GLY A 130 -48.55 -16.26 -17.33
CA GLY A 130 -49.35 -17.43 -17.66
C GLY A 130 -49.27 -17.89 -19.13
N THR A 131 -48.29 -17.40 -19.89
CA THR A 131 -48.02 -17.84 -21.26
C THR A 131 -47.55 -19.31 -21.30
N PRO A 132 -47.68 -20.02 -22.43
CA PRO A 132 -47.13 -21.37 -22.56
C PRO A 132 -45.66 -21.42 -22.25
N THR A 133 -45.20 -22.55 -21.72
CA THR A 133 -43.75 -22.82 -21.51
C THR A 133 -42.99 -22.78 -22.82
N VAL A 134 -41.86 -22.13 -22.84
CA VAL A 134 -40.99 -21.97 -24.01
C VAL A 134 -39.65 -22.70 -23.79
N VAL A 135 -39.20 -23.38 -24.80
CA VAL A 135 -37.89 -24.00 -24.88
C VAL A 135 -37.06 -23.24 -25.88
N TRP A 136 -35.90 -22.77 -25.44
CA TRP A 136 -34.79 -22.30 -26.29
C TRP A 136 -33.67 -23.31 -26.20
N HIS A 137 -33.10 -23.70 -27.35
CA HIS A 137 -31.97 -24.60 -27.44
C HIS A 137 -30.88 -23.95 -28.28
N GLY A 138 -29.76 -23.65 -27.66
CA GLY A 138 -28.62 -23.00 -28.30
C GLY A 138 -27.40 -23.89 -28.37
N HIS A 139 -26.65 -23.75 -29.43
CA HIS A 139 -25.42 -24.49 -29.72
C HIS A 139 -24.22 -23.55 -29.77
N ALA A 140 -23.03 -24.08 -29.39
CA ALA A 140 -21.77 -23.32 -29.38
C ALA A 140 -21.38 -22.76 -30.77
N ASP A 141 -21.96 -23.30 -31.87
CA ASP A 141 -21.74 -22.81 -33.23
C ASP A 141 -22.62 -21.63 -33.65
N GLY A 142 -23.50 -21.17 -32.74
CA GLY A 142 -24.37 -20.00 -32.94
C GLY A 142 -25.76 -20.32 -33.47
N ARG A 143 -26.10 -21.58 -33.71
CA ARG A 143 -27.48 -22.00 -34.08
C ARG A 143 -28.31 -22.09 -32.82
N TYR A 144 -29.58 -21.76 -32.95
CA TYR A 144 -30.58 -21.96 -31.89
C TYR A 144 -31.94 -22.33 -32.46
N GLU A 145 -32.77 -22.97 -31.65
CA GLU A 145 -34.13 -23.33 -31.91
C GLU A 145 -35.04 -22.85 -30.78
N VAL A 146 -36.26 -22.41 -31.12
CA VAL A 146 -37.31 -22.01 -30.15
C VAL A 146 -38.58 -22.74 -30.47
N HIS A 147 -39.19 -23.32 -29.46
CA HIS A 147 -40.53 -23.93 -29.59
C HIS A 147 -41.32 -23.87 -28.28
N THR A 148 -42.62 -24.00 -28.34
CA THR A 148 -43.47 -24.08 -27.15
C THR A 148 -43.62 -25.51 -26.67
N ALA A 149 -43.55 -25.72 -25.34
CA ALA A 149 -43.69 -27.02 -24.68
C ALA A 149 -44.62 -26.91 -23.45
N PRO A 150 -45.93 -26.78 -23.64
CA PRO A 150 -46.90 -26.38 -22.59
C PRO A 150 -46.92 -27.27 -21.35
N SER A 151 -46.51 -28.54 -21.47
CA SER A 151 -46.58 -29.55 -20.40
C SER A 151 -45.26 -29.81 -19.68
N GLU A 152 -44.18 -29.08 -20.02
CA GLU A 152 -42.87 -29.37 -19.42
C GLU A 152 -42.59 -28.59 -18.11
N ARG A 153 -43.36 -27.49 -17.85
CA ARG A 153 -43.22 -26.70 -16.63
C ARG A 153 -44.55 -26.09 -16.21
N ASP A 154 -44.96 -26.31 -14.96
CA ASP A 154 -46.22 -25.79 -14.42
C ASP A 154 -46.09 -24.46 -13.68
N GLU A 155 -44.93 -24.21 -13.05
CA GLU A 155 -44.64 -23.00 -12.26
C GLU A 155 -43.82 -21.98 -13.03
N PRO A 156 -44.03 -20.67 -12.78
CA PRO A 156 -43.16 -19.62 -13.33
C PRO A 156 -41.68 -19.78 -12.91
N GLY A 157 -40.76 -19.34 -13.78
CA GLY A 157 -39.33 -19.38 -13.56
C GLY A 157 -38.59 -20.00 -14.74
N THR A 158 -37.30 -20.24 -14.56
CA THR A 158 -36.42 -20.74 -15.63
C THR A 158 -35.61 -21.95 -15.17
N THR A 159 -35.33 -22.86 -16.09
CA THR A 159 -34.38 -23.97 -15.93
C THR A 159 -33.36 -23.88 -17.06
N VAL A 160 -32.09 -23.69 -16.71
CA VAL A 160 -30.98 -23.73 -17.65
C VAL A 160 -30.27 -25.08 -17.51
N THR A 161 -30.21 -25.84 -18.61
CA THR A 161 -29.53 -27.14 -18.67
C THR A 161 -28.28 -27.00 -19.55
N LEU A 162 -27.13 -27.43 -19.01
CA LEU A 162 -25.86 -27.43 -19.69
C LEU A 162 -25.44 -28.85 -20.08
N LEU A 163 -25.19 -29.08 -21.37
CA LEU A 163 -24.60 -30.32 -21.85
C LEU A 163 -23.06 -30.14 -21.86
N PRO A 164 -22.32 -30.86 -21.01
CA PRO A 164 -20.90 -30.61 -20.79
C PRO A 164 -20.05 -30.79 -22.04
N ARG A 165 -19.15 -29.83 -22.29
CA ARG A 165 -18.13 -29.92 -23.32
C ARG A 165 -17.03 -30.92 -22.94
N ALA A 166 -16.50 -31.63 -23.95
CA ALA A 166 -15.34 -32.48 -23.74
C ALA A 166 -14.10 -31.66 -23.30
N GLY A 167 -13.37 -32.15 -22.28
CA GLY A 167 -12.13 -31.54 -21.81
C GLY A 167 -12.27 -30.50 -20.70
N VAL A 168 -13.49 -30.10 -20.30
CA VAL A 168 -13.73 -29.11 -19.22
C VAL A 168 -14.62 -29.65 -18.07
N ARG A 169 -14.82 -30.96 -18.02
CA ARG A 169 -15.68 -31.62 -17.04
C ARG A 169 -15.29 -31.35 -15.58
N GLN A 170 -14.02 -31.08 -15.31
CA GLN A 170 -13.55 -30.71 -13.97
C GLN A 170 -14.28 -29.49 -13.40
N TRP A 171 -14.77 -28.57 -14.22
CA TRP A 171 -15.51 -27.41 -13.77
C TRP A 171 -16.99 -27.71 -13.42
N LEU A 172 -17.45 -28.92 -13.75
CA LEU A 172 -18.81 -29.40 -13.55
C LEU A 172 -18.88 -30.52 -12.52
N GLU A 173 -17.79 -30.80 -11.81
CA GLU A 173 -17.78 -31.72 -10.68
C GLU A 173 -18.61 -31.18 -9.50
N PRO A 174 -19.36 -32.05 -8.77
CA PRO A 174 -20.27 -31.61 -7.71
C PRO A 174 -19.59 -30.70 -6.67
N GLY A 175 -18.38 -31.07 -6.21
CA GLY A 175 -17.60 -30.30 -5.24
C GLY A 175 -17.24 -28.92 -5.78
N VAL A 176 -16.78 -28.85 -7.05
CA VAL A 176 -16.40 -27.59 -7.70
C VAL A 176 -17.62 -26.67 -7.88
N ILE A 177 -18.76 -27.22 -8.31
CA ILE A 177 -20.01 -26.45 -8.41
C ILE A 177 -20.41 -25.89 -7.05
N ALA A 178 -20.38 -26.70 -5.99
CA ALA A 178 -20.75 -26.27 -4.65
C ALA A 178 -19.80 -25.18 -4.12
N ASP A 179 -18.49 -25.29 -4.35
CA ASP A 179 -17.51 -24.30 -3.95
C ASP A 179 -17.67 -22.99 -4.73
N LEU A 180 -17.92 -23.06 -6.05
CA LEU A 180 -18.17 -21.89 -6.86
C LEU A 180 -19.50 -21.20 -6.49
N ALA A 181 -20.56 -21.98 -6.24
CA ALA A 181 -21.85 -21.44 -5.81
C ALA A 181 -21.73 -20.75 -4.44
N ARG A 182 -20.96 -21.32 -3.50
CA ARG A 182 -20.66 -20.71 -2.20
C ARG A 182 -19.78 -19.46 -2.36
N LEU A 183 -18.78 -19.52 -3.22
CA LEU A 183 -17.88 -18.40 -3.49
C LEU A 183 -18.63 -17.17 -4.02
N PHE A 184 -19.46 -17.35 -5.07
CA PHE A 184 -20.15 -16.24 -5.71
C PHE A 184 -21.47 -15.88 -5.02
N GLY A 185 -22.16 -16.87 -4.49
CA GLY A 185 -23.53 -16.73 -4.01
C GLY A 185 -23.73 -16.83 -2.50
N GLY A 186 -22.68 -17.02 -1.71
CA GLY A 186 -22.80 -17.28 -0.27
C GLY A 186 -23.51 -16.18 0.54
N LEU A 187 -23.48 -14.93 0.06
CA LEU A 187 -24.17 -13.78 0.69
C LEU A 187 -25.49 -13.39 0.01
N LEU A 188 -25.93 -14.10 -1.03
CA LEU A 188 -27.16 -13.76 -1.78
C LEU A 188 -28.40 -13.83 -0.88
N PRO A 189 -29.37 -12.89 -1.04
CA PRO A 189 -30.59 -12.84 -0.25
C PRO A 189 -31.70 -13.78 -0.78
N VAL A 190 -31.28 -14.90 -1.35
CA VAL A 190 -32.15 -15.95 -1.90
C VAL A 190 -31.63 -17.31 -1.44
N ASP A 191 -32.52 -18.31 -1.35
CA ASP A 191 -32.10 -19.66 -0.97
C ASP A 191 -31.44 -20.37 -2.17
N VAL A 192 -30.13 -20.61 -2.10
CA VAL A 192 -29.35 -21.33 -3.12
C VAL A 192 -28.94 -22.69 -2.57
N THR A 193 -29.28 -23.73 -3.32
CA THR A 193 -28.90 -25.12 -2.99
C THR A 193 -28.14 -25.77 -4.14
N VAL A 194 -27.15 -26.61 -3.81
CA VAL A 194 -26.43 -27.48 -4.76
C VAL A 194 -26.60 -28.91 -4.29
N ASP A 195 -27.20 -29.76 -5.11
CA ASP A 195 -27.50 -31.17 -4.78
C ASP A 195 -28.17 -31.31 -3.40
N GLU A 196 -29.19 -30.47 -3.13
CA GLU A 196 -29.93 -30.39 -1.85
C GLU A 196 -29.17 -29.77 -0.67
N GLN A 197 -27.88 -29.44 -0.82
CA GLN A 197 -27.11 -28.75 0.21
C GLN A 197 -27.21 -27.25 0.06
N ARG A 198 -27.66 -26.56 1.11
CA ARG A 198 -27.72 -25.10 1.13
C ARG A 198 -26.31 -24.50 1.10
N VAL A 199 -26.07 -23.54 0.23
CA VAL A 199 -24.79 -22.83 0.08
C VAL A 199 -24.84 -21.38 0.54
N THR A 200 -26.02 -20.76 0.58
CA THR A 200 -26.25 -19.43 1.14
C THR A 200 -26.28 -19.45 2.66
N GLY A 201 -25.61 -18.47 3.28
CA GLY A 201 -25.65 -18.23 4.73
C GLY A 201 -26.87 -17.41 5.16
N ASP A 202 -26.84 -16.94 6.41
CA ASP A 202 -27.90 -16.11 6.99
C ASP A 202 -27.71 -14.60 6.68
N GLY A 203 -26.91 -14.30 5.68
CA GLY A 203 -26.56 -12.96 5.24
C GLY A 203 -25.11 -12.59 5.57
N PRO A 204 -24.72 -11.32 5.27
CA PRO A 204 -23.38 -10.83 5.55
C PRO A 204 -23.07 -10.87 7.05
N PRO A 205 -21.91 -11.39 7.49
CA PRO A 205 -21.58 -11.52 8.91
C PRO A 205 -21.65 -10.23 9.71
N TRP A 206 -21.42 -9.08 9.07
CA TRP A 206 -21.52 -7.76 9.71
C TRP A 206 -22.95 -7.26 9.91
N GLN A 207 -23.94 -7.91 9.29
CA GLN A 207 -25.36 -7.59 9.43
C GLN A 207 -26.12 -8.59 10.33
N VAL A 208 -25.46 -9.68 10.71
CA VAL A 208 -26.05 -10.70 11.60
C VAL A 208 -26.12 -10.15 13.03
N ALA A 209 -27.23 -10.42 13.72
CA ALA A 209 -27.35 -10.11 15.15
C ALA A 209 -26.63 -11.17 15.99
N TYR A 210 -25.73 -10.74 16.85
CA TYR A 210 -24.99 -11.60 17.79
C TYR A 210 -25.51 -11.44 19.21
N PRO A 211 -25.50 -12.48 20.05
CA PRO A 211 -26.00 -12.40 21.42
C PRO A 211 -25.24 -11.40 22.29
N THR A 212 -23.91 -11.34 22.14
CA THR A 212 -23.06 -10.38 22.85
C THR A 212 -22.01 -9.74 21.94
N PRO A 213 -21.43 -8.58 22.33
CA PRO A 213 -20.31 -7.99 21.60
C PRO A 213 -19.09 -8.92 21.51
N ALA A 214 -18.87 -9.77 22.51
CA ALA A 214 -17.77 -10.74 22.51
C ALA A 214 -17.99 -11.84 21.47
N ASP A 215 -19.20 -12.40 21.39
CA ASP A 215 -19.56 -13.39 20.36
C ASP A 215 -19.41 -12.82 18.96
N ARG A 216 -19.80 -11.56 18.77
CA ARG A 216 -19.60 -10.84 17.50
C ARG A 216 -18.11 -10.73 17.16
N GLN A 217 -17.31 -10.32 18.13
CA GLN A 217 -15.85 -10.16 17.91
C GLN A 217 -15.19 -11.48 17.54
N GLU A 218 -15.54 -12.58 18.23
CA GLU A 218 -15.04 -13.92 17.96
C GLU A 218 -15.46 -14.41 16.56
N ALA A 219 -16.74 -14.26 16.22
CA ALA A 219 -17.27 -14.65 14.91
C ALA A 219 -16.61 -13.88 13.76
N LEU A 220 -16.41 -12.56 13.92
CA LEU A 220 -15.77 -11.73 12.89
C LEU A 220 -14.27 -11.99 12.79
N ALA A 221 -13.61 -12.35 13.90
CA ALA A 221 -12.20 -12.76 13.87
C ALA A 221 -12.04 -14.13 13.16
N GLY A 222 -12.92 -15.10 13.44
CA GLY A 222 -12.96 -16.36 12.70
C GLY A 222 -13.24 -16.17 11.21
N TYR A 223 -14.15 -15.27 10.87
CA TYR A 223 -14.43 -14.93 9.47
C TYR A 223 -13.20 -14.35 8.75
N ALA A 224 -12.41 -13.52 9.42
CA ALA A 224 -11.16 -13.00 8.86
C ALA A 224 -10.11 -14.10 8.68
N GLU A 225 -10.02 -15.03 9.64
CA GLU A 225 -9.13 -16.19 9.57
C GLU A 225 -9.47 -17.08 8.36
N ASP A 226 -10.77 -17.36 8.16
CA ASP A 226 -11.25 -18.17 7.03
C ASP A 226 -10.98 -17.51 5.67
N LEU A 227 -11.13 -16.17 5.59
CA LEU A 227 -10.98 -15.45 4.33
C LEU A 227 -9.54 -15.07 3.99
N PHE A 228 -8.76 -14.67 4.99
CA PHE A 228 -7.46 -14.04 4.79
C PHE A 228 -6.31 -14.77 5.49
N GLY A 229 -6.61 -15.79 6.31
CA GLY A 229 -5.60 -16.59 7.02
C GLY A 229 -4.92 -15.85 8.17
N PHE A 230 -5.57 -14.86 8.79
CA PHE A 230 -5.04 -14.16 9.96
C PHE A 230 -6.12 -13.72 10.94
N THR A 231 -5.80 -13.73 12.22
CA THR A 231 -6.62 -13.13 13.29
C THR A 231 -6.34 -11.62 13.34
N PRO A 232 -7.34 -10.73 13.12
CA PRO A 232 -7.11 -9.30 12.98
C PRO A 232 -6.73 -8.62 14.31
N PHE A 233 -5.87 -7.59 14.25
CA PHE A 233 -5.59 -6.71 15.39
C PHE A 233 -6.84 -5.94 15.85
N ALA A 234 -7.65 -5.50 14.90
CA ALA A 234 -8.94 -4.85 15.13
C ALA A 234 -9.87 -5.08 13.95
N VAL A 235 -11.17 -5.00 14.21
CA VAL A 235 -12.25 -5.05 13.22
C VAL A 235 -13.02 -3.74 13.30
N LEU A 236 -13.21 -3.09 12.15
CA LEU A 236 -13.97 -1.84 12.03
C LEU A 236 -15.18 -2.05 11.14
N ASP A 237 -16.32 -1.55 11.57
CA ASP A 237 -17.50 -1.47 10.72
C ASP A 237 -17.34 -0.35 9.68
N LEU A 238 -17.69 -0.67 8.44
CA LEU A 238 -17.65 0.24 7.30
C LEU A 238 -19.07 0.50 6.80
N SER A 239 -19.38 1.78 6.53
CA SER A 239 -20.63 2.19 5.91
C SER A 239 -20.42 3.48 5.14
N VAL A 240 -20.86 3.50 3.85
CA VAL A 240 -20.87 4.69 2.99
C VAL A 240 -22.20 4.69 2.26
N ALA A 241 -23.11 5.59 2.66
CA ALA A 241 -24.49 5.61 2.20
C ALA A 241 -24.61 5.86 0.69
N GLU A 242 -23.82 6.77 0.14
CA GLU A 242 -23.84 7.16 -1.27
C GLU A 242 -23.46 6.01 -2.20
N ALA A 243 -22.59 5.12 -1.75
CA ALA A 243 -22.18 3.92 -2.48
C ALA A 243 -23.06 2.70 -2.17
N GLY A 244 -24.02 2.83 -1.23
CA GLY A 244 -24.73 1.68 -0.67
C GLY A 244 -23.76 0.64 -0.09
N LEU A 245 -22.62 1.11 0.48
CA LEU A 245 -21.55 0.26 0.97
C LEU A 245 -21.77 -0.07 2.44
N THR A 246 -21.69 -1.36 2.75
CA THR A 246 -21.55 -1.89 4.11
C THR A 246 -20.46 -2.95 4.15
N GLY A 247 -19.79 -3.13 5.29
CA GLY A 247 -18.74 -4.14 5.38
C GLY A 247 -17.87 -4.01 6.60
N LEU A 248 -16.70 -4.64 6.51
CA LEU A 248 -15.69 -4.69 7.57
C LEU A 248 -14.31 -4.33 7.05
N ALA A 249 -13.55 -3.65 7.89
CA ALA A 249 -12.12 -3.49 7.73
C ALA A 249 -11.38 -4.27 8.82
N PHE A 250 -10.47 -5.13 8.42
CA PHE A 250 -9.61 -5.93 9.28
C PHE A 250 -8.21 -5.32 9.30
N VAL A 251 -7.77 -4.89 10.46
CA VAL A 251 -6.41 -4.38 10.67
C VAL A 251 -5.47 -5.56 10.81
N LEU A 252 -4.40 -5.58 10.04
CA LEU A 252 -3.41 -6.66 10.05
C LEU A 252 -2.70 -6.77 11.41
N PRO A 253 -2.43 -7.98 11.91
CA PRO A 253 -1.70 -8.18 13.16
C PRO A 253 -0.20 -7.98 13.01
N GLN A 254 0.31 -7.96 11.78
CA GLN A 254 1.74 -7.90 11.45
C GLN A 254 2.05 -6.70 10.57
N ALA A 255 3.32 -6.28 10.57
CA ALA A 255 3.79 -5.23 9.69
C ALA A 255 3.57 -5.60 8.21
N ALA A 256 2.89 -4.73 7.49
CA ALA A 256 2.63 -4.89 6.07
C ALA A 256 3.69 -4.12 5.25
N ASN A 257 4.05 -4.67 4.10
CA ASN A 257 4.89 -3.97 3.14
C ASN A 257 4.04 -3.02 2.30
N PRO A 258 4.27 -1.70 2.31
CA PRO A 258 3.53 -0.74 1.51
C PRO A 258 3.58 -0.99 0.00
N ALA A 259 4.66 -1.61 -0.50
CA ALA A 259 4.80 -1.95 -1.91
C ALA A 259 3.90 -3.12 -2.35
N VAL A 260 3.43 -3.93 -1.41
CA VAL A 260 2.52 -5.04 -1.68
C VAL A 260 1.08 -4.54 -1.51
N ARG A 261 0.45 -4.17 -2.61
CA ARG A 261 -0.97 -3.78 -2.62
C ARG A 261 -1.81 -5.00 -2.26
N GLY A 262 -2.40 -4.98 -1.08
CA GLY A 262 -3.34 -6.02 -0.66
C GLY A 262 -4.68 -5.83 -1.34
N GLY A 263 -5.23 -6.91 -1.88
CA GLY A 263 -6.58 -6.88 -2.43
C GLY A 263 -7.66 -6.86 -1.34
N HIS A 264 -8.77 -6.22 -1.67
CA HIS A 264 -9.98 -6.19 -0.86
C HIS A 264 -11.04 -7.09 -1.48
N ARG A 265 -11.80 -7.81 -0.65
CA ARG A 265 -12.89 -8.64 -1.14
C ARG A 265 -14.13 -7.78 -1.31
N VAL A 266 -14.65 -7.71 -2.53
CA VAL A 266 -15.78 -6.85 -2.86
C VAL A 266 -16.94 -7.68 -3.39
N TYR A 267 -18.08 -7.47 -2.80
CA TYR A 267 -19.37 -7.96 -3.27
C TYR A 267 -20.13 -6.80 -3.91
N LEU A 268 -20.91 -7.10 -4.94
CA LEU A 268 -21.83 -6.18 -5.56
C LEU A 268 -23.24 -6.75 -5.39
N LYS A 269 -24.08 -6.07 -4.61
CA LYS A 269 -25.46 -6.54 -4.30
C LYS A 269 -25.46 -7.99 -3.81
N HIS A 270 -24.62 -8.26 -2.84
CA HIS A 270 -24.41 -9.57 -2.18
C HIS A 270 -23.76 -10.66 -3.06
N MET A 271 -23.42 -10.38 -4.31
CA MET A 271 -22.69 -11.31 -5.17
C MET A 271 -21.21 -10.95 -5.22
N LEU A 272 -20.33 -11.93 -5.10
CA LEU A 272 -18.88 -11.68 -5.17
C LEU A 272 -18.50 -11.09 -6.54
N LEU A 273 -17.97 -9.87 -6.51
CA LEU A 273 -17.37 -9.22 -7.68
C LEU A 273 -15.95 -9.75 -7.91
N ALA A 274 -15.08 -9.58 -6.92
CA ALA A 274 -13.71 -10.08 -6.96
C ALA A 274 -13.13 -10.25 -5.55
N GLU A 275 -12.16 -11.17 -5.43
CA GLU A 275 -11.49 -11.49 -4.16
C GLU A 275 -10.31 -10.55 -3.84
N SER A 276 -9.86 -9.77 -4.82
CA SER A 276 -8.67 -8.91 -4.69
C SER A 276 -8.81 -7.63 -5.50
N VAL A 277 -9.77 -6.78 -5.13
CA VAL A 277 -9.94 -5.45 -5.72
C VAL A 277 -8.90 -4.50 -5.11
N GLN A 278 -8.22 -3.74 -5.96
CA GLN A 278 -7.28 -2.70 -5.55
C GLN A 278 -7.94 -1.32 -5.61
N GLY A 279 -7.35 -0.34 -4.92
CA GLY A 279 -7.80 1.05 -5.00
C GLY A 279 -9.06 1.39 -4.21
N LEU A 280 -9.59 0.46 -3.40
CA LEU A 280 -10.74 0.72 -2.53
C LEU A 280 -10.39 1.61 -1.33
N LEU A 281 -9.16 1.53 -0.83
CA LEU A 281 -8.65 2.36 0.25
C LEU A 281 -7.51 3.27 -0.23
N PRO A 282 -7.26 4.40 0.44
CA PRO A 282 -6.07 5.20 0.21
C PRO A 282 -4.78 4.38 0.41
N GLU A 283 -3.72 4.74 -0.31
CA GLU A 283 -2.45 3.98 -0.30
C GLU A 283 -1.83 3.85 1.10
N TRP A 284 -1.99 4.85 1.97
CA TRP A 284 -1.47 4.82 3.33
C TRP A 284 -2.13 3.76 4.23
N ALA A 285 -3.35 3.28 3.87
CA ALA A 285 -4.10 2.27 4.62
C ALA A 285 -3.71 0.82 4.24
N PHE A 286 -2.50 0.59 3.75
CA PHE A 286 -1.98 -0.71 3.30
C PHE A 286 -1.99 -1.80 4.38
N PHE A 287 -2.12 -1.43 5.64
CA PHE A 287 -2.24 -2.32 6.80
C PHE A 287 -3.67 -2.80 7.06
N VAL A 288 -4.62 -2.51 6.16
CA VAL A 288 -6.04 -2.90 6.28
C VAL A 288 -6.45 -3.81 5.13
N ARG A 289 -7.31 -4.79 5.42
CA ARG A 289 -8.04 -5.60 4.44
C ARG A 289 -9.53 -5.40 4.64
N CYS A 290 -10.26 -5.19 3.54
CA CYS A 290 -11.70 -4.99 3.60
C CYS A 290 -12.45 -6.15 2.99
N VAL A 291 -13.62 -6.42 3.58
CA VAL A 291 -14.71 -7.17 2.94
C VAL A 291 -15.91 -6.25 2.91
N VAL A 292 -16.38 -5.90 1.72
CA VAL A 292 -17.47 -4.95 1.55
C VAL A 292 -18.50 -5.47 0.56
N ASP A 293 -19.75 -5.11 0.79
CA ASP A 293 -20.85 -5.22 -0.16
C ASP A 293 -21.26 -3.82 -0.59
N VAL A 294 -21.36 -3.59 -1.89
CA VAL A 294 -21.67 -2.30 -2.50
C VAL A 294 -22.88 -2.41 -3.41
N ALA A 295 -23.68 -1.36 -3.53
CA ALA A 295 -24.84 -1.34 -4.40
C ALA A 295 -24.64 -0.45 -5.64
N GLU A 296 -23.99 0.72 -5.48
CA GLU A 296 -23.97 1.78 -6.49
C GLU A 296 -22.62 1.91 -7.22
N LEU A 297 -21.55 1.30 -6.71
CA LEU A 297 -20.26 1.32 -7.39
C LEU A 297 -20.31 0.50 -8.69
N ARG A 298 -19.65 1.01 -9.71
CA ARG A 298 -19.68 0.42 -11.04
C ARG A 298 -18.54 -0.59 -11.23
N PRO A 299 -18.85 -1.84 -11.61
CA PRO A 299 -17.83 -2.81 -11.94
C PRO A 299 -17.18 -2.51 -13.30
N THR A 300 -15.93 -2.93 -13.49
CA THR A 300 -15.30 -3.01 -14.81
C THR A 300 -16.00 -4.04 -15.69
N ALA A 301 -15.77 -3.99 -17.01
CA ALA A 301 -16.38 -4.93 -17.96
C ALA A 301 -15.97 -6.40 -17.69
N SER A 302 -14.75 -6.63 -17.21
CA SER A 302 -14.26 -7.95 -16.78
C SER A 302 -14.86 -8.42 -15.44
N ARG A 303 -15.45 -7.50 -14.67
CA ARG A 303 -15.94 -7.74 -13.29
C ARG A 303 -14.86 -8.25 -12.35
N GLU A 304 -13.63 -7.83 -12.56
CA GLU A 304 -12.48 -8.13 -11.68
C GLU A 304 -12.06 -6.92 -10.87
N GLY A 305 -12.73 -5.77 -11.02
CA GLY A 305 -12.45 -4.53 -10.31
C GLY A 305 -13.58 -3.54 -10.38
N LEU A 306 -13.37 -2.37 -9.80
CA LEU A 306 -14.28 -1.23 -9.82
C LEU A 306 -13.83 -0.21 -10.87
N TYR A 307 -14.77 0.49 -11.47
CA TYR A 307 -14.51 1.56 -12.42
C TYR A 307 -14.10 2.82 -11.65
N GLU A 308 -12.99 3.45 -12.06
CA GLU A 308 -12.52 4.70 -11.46
C GLU A 308 -13.43 5.86 -11.89
N ASP A 309 -14.25 6.34 -10.94
CA ASP A 309 -15.13 7.49 -11.10
C ASP A 309 -15.21 8.27 -9.77
N ASP A 310 -15.92 9.41 -9.80
CA ASP A 310 -16.05 10.32 -8.65
C ASP A 310 -16.68 9.61 -7.43
N LEU A 311 -17.61 8.66 -7.66
CA LEU A 311 -18.24 7.91 -6.57
C LEU A 311 -17.25 6.97 -5.87
N LEU A 312 -16.37 6.29 -6.63
CA LEU A 312 -15.32 5.46 -6.05
C LEU A 312 -14.30 6.31 -5.28
N GLU A 313 -13.93 7.47 -5.82
CA GLU A 313 -13.00 8.39 -5.14
C GLU A 313 -13.58 8.87 -3.80
N THR A 314 -14.83 9.37 -3.80
CA THR A 314 -15.53 9.78 -2.56
C THR A 314 -15.67 8.62 -1.57
N THR A 315 -15.93 7.40 -2.07
CA THR A 315 -16.00 6.20 -1.23
C THR A 315 -14.64 5.89 -0.60
N ARG A 316 -13.55 5.96 -1.38
CA ARG A 316 -12.16 5.76 -0.92
C ARG A 316 -11.80 6.73 0.19
N GLU A 317 -12.15 8.00 0.03
CA GLU A 317 -11.93 9.03 1.05
C GLU A 317 -12.73 8.74 2.33
N ALA A 318 -14.02 8.39 2.21
CA ALA A 318 -14.88 8.07 3.35
C ALA A 318 -14.35 6.86 4.14
N LEU A 319 -13.91 5.81 3.45
CA LEU A 319 -13.31 4.63 4.08
C LEU A 319 -11.96 4.97 4.75
N GLY A 320 -11.15 5.81 4.10
CA GLY A 320 -9.93 6.35 4.70
C GLY A 320 -10.22 7.11 5.98
N ASN A 321 -11.18 8.03 5.95
CA ASN A 321 -11.60 8.79 7.12
C ASN A 321 -12.06 7.89 8.27
N ARG A 322 -12.78 6.81 7.99
CA ARG A 322 -13.18 5.85 9.04
C ARG A 322 -11.99 5.18 9.74
N VAL A 323 -10.96 4.80 8.97
CA VAL A 323 -9.71 4.23 9.54
C VAL A 323 -8.96 5.29 10.35
N ARG A 324 -8.89 6.51 9.85
CA ARG A 324 -8.29 7.67 10.53
C ARG A 324 -8.99 7.95 11.86
N ASP A 325 -10.33 8.04 11.85
CA ASP A 325 -11.12 8.31 13.05
C ASP A 325 -10.93 7.22 14.12
N TRP A 326 -10.84 5.96 13.71
CA TRP A 326 -10.51 4.88 14.61
C TRP A 326 -9.13 5.05 15.29
N LEU A 327 -8.11 5.53 14.56
CA LEU A 327 -6.81 5.83 15.15
C LEU A 327 -6.90 6.96 16.21
N LEU A 328 -7.67 7.99 15.93
CA LEU A 328 -7.93 9.08 16.87
C LEU A 328 -8.73 8.60 18.09
N GLU A 329 -9.75 7.77 17.89
CA GLU A 329 -10.51 7.11 18.96
C GLU A 329 -9.58 6.29 19.86
N LEU A 330 -8.67 5.49 19.31
CA LEU A 330 -7.69 4.72 20.08
C LEU A 330 -6.80 5.61 20.95
N SER A 331 -6.42 6.79 20.45
CA SER A 331 -5.55 7.71 21.20
C SER A 331 -6.18 8.22 22.50
N THR A 332 -7.50 8.24 22.55
CA THR A 332 -8.27 8.72 23.70
C THR A 332 -8.83 7.59 24.56
N THR A 333 -9.31 6.51 23.94
CA THR A 333 -10.03 5.42 24.62
C THR A 333 -9.13 4.28 25.06
N ALA A 334 -8.08 3.97 24.28
CA ALA A 334 -7.21 2.82 24.52
C ALA A 334 -5.74 3.10 24.14
N PRO A 335 -5.03 4.02 24.87
CA PRO A 335 -3.66 4.42 24.54
C PRO A 335 -2.65 3.26 24.47
N GLY A 336 -2.82 2.23 25.32
CA GLY A 336 -1.99 1.03 25.29
C GLY A 336 -2.12 0.26 23.97
N ARG A 337 -3.35 0.12 23.45
CA ARG A 337 -3.59 -0.50 22.13
C ARG A 337 -3.05 0.36 21.00
N LEU A 338 -3.12 1.69 21.10
CA LEU A 338 -2.48 2.57 20.12
C LEU A 338 -0.96 2.36 20.11
N ALA A 339 -0.31 2.25 21.27
CA ALA A 339 1.13 1.97 21.33
C ALA A 339 1.49 0.62 20.69
N ASP A 340 0.66 -0.42 20.90
CA ASP A 340 0.83 -1.72 20.25
C ASP A 340 0.67 -1.61 18.72
N PHE A 341 -0.33 -0.86 18.25
CA PHE A 341 -0.56 -0.60 16.84
C PHE A 341 0.63 0.17 16.21
N LEU A 342 1.09 1.23 16.83
CA LEU A 342 2.20 2.05 16.34
C LEU A 342 3.52 1.26 16.26
N ARG A 343 3.74 0.31 17.18
CA ARG A 343 4.92 -0.57 17.13
C ARG A 343 4.98 -1.37 15.83
N VAL A 344 3.83 -1.71 15.25
CA VAL A 344 3.72 -2.53 14.04
C VAL A 344 3.50 -1.67 12.79
N HIS A 345 2.64 -0.64 12.87
CA HIS A 345 2.11 0.06 11.70
C HIS A 345 2.48 1.56 11.64
N GLN A 346 3.53 2.00 12.34
CA GLN A 346 3.93 3.41 12.40
C GLN A 346 4.09 4.08 11.03
N LEU A 347 4.45 3.34 9.98
CA LEU A 347 4.69 3.91 8.66
C LEU A 347 3.42 4.50 8.03
N GLY A 348 2.26 3.85 8.20
CA GLY A 348 0.97 4.38 7.72
C GLY A 348 0.57 5.67 8.45
N VAL A 349 0.81 5.72 9.78
CA VAL A 349 0.55 6.93 10.57
C VAL A 349 1.48 8.07 10.18
N LYS A 350 2.78 7.77 9.94
CA LYS A 350 3.75 8.77 9.46
C LYS A 350 3.33 9.36 8.10
N ALA A 351 2.91 8.51 7.17
CA ALA A 351 2.46 8.95 5.85
C ALA A 351 1.23 9.89 5.97
N LEU A 352 0.30 9.58 6.87
CA LEU A 352 -0.85 10.45 7.15
C LEU A 352 -0.43 11.77 7.79
N ALA A 353 0.42 11.74 8.81
CA ALA A 353 0.84 12.91 9.59
C ALA A 353 1.49 14.01 8.71
N VAL A 354 2.00 13.66 7.54
CA VAL A 354 2.53 14.62 6.58
C VAL A 354 1.43 15.47 5.93
N HIS A 355 0.17 15.02 5.92
CA HIS A 355 -0.93 15.72 5.23
C HIS A 355 -2.12 16.06 6.14
N ASP A 356 -2.19 15.53 7.36
CA ASP A 356 -3.30 15.66 8.29
C ASP A 356 -2.82 16.22 9.65
N ASP A 357 -3.40 17.32 10.10
CA ASP A 357 -2.96 18.01 11.31
C ASP A 357 -3.32 17.26 12.61
N GLU A 358 -4.44 16.53 12.65
CA GLU A 358 -4.81 15.74 13.81
C GLU A 358 -3.94 14.49 13.94
N LEU A 359 -3.60 13.84 12.80
CA LEU A 359 -2.64 12.74 12.78
C LEU A 359 -1.21 13.22 13.04
N LEU A 360 -0.87 14.46 12.66
CA LEU A 360 0.38 15.10 13.06
C LEU A 360 0.44 15.28 14.59
N ALA A 361 -0.65 15.76 15.21
CA ALA A 361 -0.74 15.88 16.66
C ALA A 361 -0.68 14.52 17.37
N LEU A 362 -1.28 13.47 16.78
CA LEU A 362 -1.16 12.10 17.27
C LEU A 362 0.30 11.62 17.17
N ALA A 363 0.94 11.80 16.02
CA ALA A 363 2.33 11.41 15.81
C ALA A 363 3.28 12.15 16.76
N ASP A 364 3.11 13.45 16.94
CA ASP A 364 3.85 14.27 17.88
C ASP A 364 3.78 13.74 19.32
N ARG A 365 2.60 13.30 19.74
CA ARG A 365 2.33 12.85 21.11
C ARG A 365 2.72 11.40 21.39
N TRP A 366 2.55 10.52 20.41
CA TRP A 366 2.60 9.07 20.62
C TRP A 366 3.70 8.34 19.85
N LEU A 367 4.20 8.91 18.73
CA LEU A 367 5.17 8.25 17.88
C LEU A 367 6.59 8.56 18.35
N PRO A 368 7.36 7.57 18.84
CA PRO A 368 8.73 7.80 19.20
C PRO A 368 9.58 7.97 17.92
N LEU A 369 10.32 9.09 17.85
CA LEU A 369 11.36 9.32 16.86
C LEU A 369 12.73 9.14 17.50
N GLU A 370 13.70 8.71 16.71
CA GLU A 370 15.09 8.61 17.16
C GLU A 370 15.66 10.02 17.39
N THR A 371 16.18 10.25 18.60
CA THR A 371 16.82 11.50 18.99
C THR A 371 18.15 11.24 19.70
N ASN A 372 18.95 12.27 19.87
CA ASN A 372 20.23 12.14 20.61
C ASN A 372 20.05 11.92 22.14
N VAL A 373 18.82 11.86 22.62
CA VAL A 373 18.48 11.50 24.01
C VAL A 373 17.64 10.22 24.10
N GLY A 374 17.57 9.45 23.02
CA GLY A 374 16.81 8.21 22.89
C GLY A 374 15.63 8.31 21.94
N ALA A 375 14.93 7.20 21.75
CA ALA A 375 13.69 7.17 20.96
C ALA A 375 12.53 7.68 21.82
N ILE A 376 12.08 8.90 21.57
CA ILE A 376 11.02 9.58 22.34
C ILE A 376 10.05 10.34 21.41
N PRO A 377 8.78 10.55 21.83
CA PRO A 377 7.85 11.40 21.10
C PRO A 377 8.33 12.87 21.03
N LEU A 378 8.00 13.56 19.93
CA LEU A 378 8.43 14.95 19.74
C LEU A 378 7.85 15.90 20.79
N ALA A 379 6.63 15.66 21.26
CA ALA A 379 6.05 16.40 22.38
C ALA A 379 6.87 16.27 23.68
N GLU A 380 7.48 15.12 23.94
CA GLU A 380 8.41 14.93 25.06
C GLU A 380 9.75 15.60 24.81
N PHE A 381 10.26 15.50 23.59
CA PHE A 381 11.51 16.14 23.17
C PHE A 381 11.45 17.66 23.37
N ARG A 382 10.35 18.31 22.97
CA ARG A 382 10.15 19.77 23.14
C ARG A 382 10.04 20.24 24.59
N ARG A 383 9.73 19.36 25.54
CA ARG A 383 9.81 19.69 26.97
C ARG A 383 11.25 19.83 27.47
N ARG A 384 12.20 19.26 26.75
CA ARG A 384 13.63 19.28 27.11
C ARG A 384 14.41 20.33 26.34
N PHE A 385 13.97 20.66 25.13
CA PHE A 385 14.68 21.53 24.20
C PHE A 385 13.74 22.55 23.57
N ASP A 386 14.11 23.84 23.62
CA ASP A 386 13.31 24.96 23.10
C ASP A 386 13.23 24.98 21.56
N VAL A 387 14.16 24.34 20.89
CA VAL A 387 14.25 24.27 19.43
C VAL A 387 14.38 22.81 19.01
N VAL A 388 13.54 22.41 18.07
CA VAL A 388 13.61 21.08 17.45
C VAL A 388 14.61 21.17 16.30
N ARG A 389 15.84 20.74 16.54
CA ARG A 389 16.83 20.60 15.48
C ARG A 389 16.81 19.20 14.92
N TYR A 390 16.97 19.07 13.61
CA TYR A 390 17.01 17.77 12.96
C TYR A 390 18.12 17.72 11.89
N THR A 391 18.55 16.51 11.57
CA THR A 391 19.38 16.23 10.40
C THR A 391 18.55 15.47 9.36
N PRO A 392 18.70 15.76 8.07
CA PRO A 392 17.90 15.13 7.02
C PRO A 392 18.40 13.73 6.60
N SER A 393 19.54 13.28 7.15
CA SER A 393 20.07 11.95 6.89
C SER A 393 20.46 11.23 8.18
N VAL A 394 20.37 9.89 8.16
CA VAL A 394 20.79 9.03 9.27
C VAL A 394 22.28 9.15 9.53
N GLU A 395 23.06 9.35 8.48
CA GLU A 395 24.52 9.49 8.54
C GLU A 395 24.93 10.76 9.30
N GLU A 396 24.34 11.91 8.95
CA GLU A 396 24.57 13.16 9.67
C GLU A 396 24.15 13.05 11.13
N PHE A 397 23.01 12.41 11.40
CA PHE A 397 22.57 12.19 12.77
C PHE A 397 23.60 11.40 13.56
N ARG A 398 24.09 10.27 13.05
CA ARG A 398 25.08 9.42 13.74
C ARG A 398 26.38 10.15 14.01
N GLN A 399 26.81 11.00 13.09
CA GLN A 399 28.02 11.81 13.25
C GLN A 399 27.86 12.85 14.36
N LEU A 400 26.70 13.54 14.41
CA LEU A 400 26.53 14.73 15.21
C LEU A 400 25.82 14.50 16.54
N ALA A 401 25.08 13.38 16.70
CA ALA A 401 24.20 13.14 17.85
C ALA A 401 24.96 13.20 19.19
N ALA A 402 26.12 12.54 19.31
CA ALA A 402 26.90 12.53 20.54
C ALA A 402 27.48 13.91 20.86
N VAL A 403 27.94 14.63 19.85
CA VAL A 403 28.51 15.98 20.01
C VAL A 403 27.43 16.98 20.35
N ALA A 404 26.28 16.94 19.67
CA ALA A 404 25.13 17.79 19.97
C ALA A 404 24.63 17.57 21.40
N ALA A 405 24.52 16.29 21.83
CA ALA A 405 24.13 15.94 23.20
C ALA A 405 25.10 16.54 24.23
N ALA A 406 26.42 16.43 24.01
CA ALA A 406 27.45 16.98 24.90
C ALA A 406 27.39 18.51 24.98
N GLN A 407 26.95 19.18 23.92
CA GLN A 407 26.73 20.63 23.87
C GLN A 407 25.35 21.06 24.38
N GLY A 408 24.53 20.15 24.92
CA GLY A 408 23.17 20.45 25.35
C GLY A 408 22.20 20.79 24.22
N VAL A 409 22.52 20.41 22.99
CA VAL A 409 21.70 20.62 21.80
C VAL A 409 20.86 19.39 21.53
N GLY A 410 19.54 19.57 21.50
CA GLY A 410 18.61 18.50 21.11
C GLY A 410 18.65 18.27 19.60
N LEU A 411 18.74 16.99 19.17
CA LEU A 411 18.80 16.61 17.77
C LEU A 411 17.88 15.44 17.47
N VAL A 412 17.11 15.56 16.39
CA VAL A 412 16.19 14.54 15.89
C VAL A 412 16.73 13.94 14.60
N ASN A 413 16.64 12.62 14.46
CA ASN A 413 16.98 11.94 13.21
C ASN A 413 15.84 12.09 12.20
N GLY A 414 15.98 13.00 11.24
CA GLY A 414 15.07 13.21 10.11
C GLY A 414 15.31 12.26 8.94
N GLY A 415 16.38 11.45 8.95
CA GLY A 415 16.78 10.62 7.82
C GLY A 415 15.90 9.40 7.56
N TYR A 416 14.97 9.05 8.45
CA TYR A 416 14.00 8.00 8.19
C TYR A 416 12.78 8.55 7.42
N THR A 417 12.09 7.65 6.73
CA THR A 417 10.90 7.97 5.92
C THR A 417 9.89 8.82 6.70
N TYR A 418 9.52 9.96 6.15
CA TYR A 418 8.59 10.97 6.66
C TYR A 418 9.04 11.72 7.92
N HIS A 419 10.23 11.45 8.48
CA HIS A 419 10.65 12.10 9.72
C HIS A 419 10.93 13.59 9.53
N SER A 420 11.66 13.97 8.48
CA SER A 420 11.94 15.38 8.17
C SER A 420 10.65 16.15 7.96
N GLU A 421 9.76 15.62 7.13
CA GLU A 421 8.47 16.24 6.79
C GLU A 421 7.57 16.42 8.03
N ILE A 422 7.53 15.41 8.93
CA ILE A 422 6.80 15.51 10.20
C ILE A 422 7.40 16.61 11.09
N VAL A 423 8.73 16.65 11.22
CA VAL A 423 9.40 17.66 12.04
C VAL A 423 9.17 19.06 11.49
N GLU A 424 9.30 19.26 10.19
CA GLU A 424 9.11 20.55 9.50
C GLU A 424 7.67 21.07 9.63
N ARG A 425 6.69 20.17 9.78
CA ARG A 425 5.27 20.53 9.95
C ARG A 425 4.89 20.89 11.39
N LEU A 426 5.72 20.62 12.39
CA LEU A 426 5.37 20.92 13.80
C LEU A 426 4.85 22.35 14.06
N PRO A 427 5.35 23.43 13.38
CA PRO A 427 4.81 24.76 13.56
C PRO A 427 3.33 24.92 13.19
N VAL A 428 2.74 23.98 12.42
CA VAL A 428 1.29 23.94 12.14
C VAL A 428 0.50 23.66 13.42
N LEU A 429 1.02 22.82 14.31
CA LEU A 429 0.37 22.52 15.60
C LEU A 429 0.43 23.70 16.59
N ASP A 430 1.56 24.40 16.60
CA ASP A 430 1.77 25.60 17.41
C ASP A 430 2.83 26.47 16.74
N PRO A 431 2.50 27.68 16.26
CA PRO A 431 3.46 28.59 15.60
C PRO A 431 4.66 29.00 16.46
N ARG A 432 4.63 28.73 17.76
CA ARG A 432 5.76 28.99 18.67
C ARG A 432 6.82 27.89 18.63
N ILE A 433 6.52 26.74 18.04
CA ILE A 433 7.48 25.66 17.86
C ILE A 433 8.50 26.09 16.83
N ARG A 434 9.75 26.20 17.27
CA ARG A 434 10.87 26.50 16.37
C ARG A 434 11.48 25.20 15.87
N VAL A 435 11.53 25.07 14.56
CA VAL A 435 12.16 23.92 13.88
C VAL A 435 13.32 24.46 13.05
N GLU A 436 14.46 23.86 13.22
CA GLU A 436 15.70 24.24 12.51
C GLU A 436 16.41 22.98 12.01
N ARG A 437 16.86 23.03 10.78
CA ARG A 437 17.83 22.03 10.33
C ARG A 437 19.18 22.34 10.96
N LEU A 438 19.82 21.35 11.57
CA LEU A 438 21.12 21.55 12.16
C LEU A 438 22.16 21.80 11.05
N ASP A 439 22.84 22.93 11.12
CA ASP A 439 24.04 23.21 10.34
C ASP A 439 25.26 22.72 11.13
N PRO A 440 26.05 21.76 10.59
CA PRO A 440 27.28 21.31 11.22
C PRO A 440 28.29 22.43 11.48
N GLY A 441 28.34 23.44 10.60
CA GLY A 441 29.18 24.62 10.76
C GLY A 441 28.78 25.46 11.99
N GLU A 442 27.46 25.67 12.18
CA GLU A 442 26.93 26.39 13.36
C GLU A 442 27.24 25.63 14.66
N LEU A 443 27.18 24.29 14.64
CA LEU A 443 27.56 23.49 15.79
C LEU A 443 29.04 23.72 16.15
N ALA A 444 29.94 23.84 15.18
CA ALA A 444 31.36 24.09 15.40
C ALA A 444 31.61 25.47 16.03
N THR A 445 30.79 26.47 15.77
CA THR A 445 30.93 27.79 16.41
C THR A 445 30.67 27.76 17.93
N ARG A 446 29.98 26.73 18.42
CA ARG A 446 29.71 26.51 19.86
C ARG A 446 30.84 25.82 20.60
N PHE A 447 31.83 25.31 19.87
CA PHE A 447 32.99 24.64 20.49
C PHE A 447 33.85 25.65 21.21
N GLU A 448 34.38 25.26 22.37
CA GLU A 448 35.31 26.11 23.12
C GLU A 448 36.60 26.35 22.33
N LEU A 449 37.05 27.58 22.38
CA LEU A 449 38.36 27.94 21.88
C LEU A 449 39.45 27.33 22.80
N VAL A 450 40.49 26.83 22.20
CA VAL A 450 41.64 26.34 22.96
C VAL A 450 42.41 27.55 23.52
N ASP A 451 42.98 27.39 24.71
CA ASP A 451 43.84 28.43 25.33
C ASP A 451 44.90 28.91 24.32
N PRO A 452 45.05 30.24 24.10
CA PRO A 452 45.99 30.78 23.11
C PRO A 452 47.43 30.32 23.28
N ALA A 453 47.89 30.10 24.53
CA ALA A 453 49.26 29.60 24.78
C ALA A 453 49.41 28.14 24.33
N VAL A 454 48.34 27.33 24.50
CA VAL A 454 48.33 25.93 24.04
C VAL A 454 48.23 25.90 22.52
N GLU A 455 47.38 26.72 21.92
CA GLU A 455 47.28 26.80 20.46
C GLU A 455 48.59 27.23 19.80
N LEU A 456 49.29 28.21 20.42
CA LEU A 456 50.61 28.64 19.95
C LEU A 456 51.64 27.51 20.05
N ALA A 457 51.63 26.72 21.11
CA ALA A 457 52.52 25.57 21.28
C ALA A 457 52.25 24.47 20.24
N LEU A 458 50.98 24.31 19.80
CA LEU A 458 50.57 23.32 18.80
C LEU A 458 50.66 23.82 17.35
N ARG A 459 51.06 25.08 17.13
CA ARG A 459 51.17 25.70 15.81
C ARG A 459 51.99 24.91 14.79
N PRO A 460 53.18 24.30 15.17
CA PRO A 460 53.91 23.46 14.23
C PRO A 460 53.12 22.24 13.73
N PHE A 461 52.37 21.58 14.63
CA PHE A 461 51.50 20.46 14.31
C PHE A 461 50.36 20.90 13.40
N LEU A 462 49.64 21.98 13.74
CA LEU A 462 48.53 22.52 12.95
C LEU A 462 49.00 22.95 11.55
N SER A 463 50.19 23.57 11.44
CA SER A 463 50.77 23.90 10.13
C SER A 463 51.12 22.67 9.30
N THR A 464 51.52 21.58 9.94
CA THR A 464 51.75 20.29 9.25
C THR A 464 50.44 19.69 8.79
N ALA A 465 49.44 19.63 9.67
CA ALA A 465 48.09 19.14 9.33
C ALA A 465 47.46 19.92 8.17
N GLN A 466 47.51 21.25 8.22
CA GLN A 466 47.01 22.12 7.14
C GLN A 466 47.72 21.85 5.80
N ARG A 467 49.05 21.71 5.81
CA ARG A 467 49.81 21.39 4.57
C ARG A 467 49.46 20.02 4.03
N THR A 468 49.27 19.04 4.93
CA THR A 468 48.91 17.68 4.55
C THR A 468 47.55 17.63 3.82
N LEU A 469 46.55 18.38 4.31
CA LEU A 469 45.20 18.38 3.77
C LEU A 469 44.94 19.47 2.72
N ALA A 470 45.90 20.38 2.48
CA ALA A 470 45.75 21.45 1.47
C ALA A 470 45.49 20.92 0.06
N ALA A 471 46.09 19.78 -0.31
CA ALA A 471 45.88 19.12 -1.61
C ALA A 471 44.46 18.53 -1.78
N LEU A 472 43.72 18.42 -0.67
CA LEU A 472 42.35 17.92 -0.62
C LEU A 472 41.31 19.05 -0.46
N ASP A 473 41.77 20.31 -0.54
CA ASP A 473 41.01 21.52 -0.30
C ASP A 473 40.27 21.52 1.06
N CYS A 474 40.90 20.98 2.11
CA CYS A 474 40.36 20.88 3.45
C CYS A 474 41.16 21.75 4.43
N ASP A 475 40.46 22.63 5.13
CA ASP A 475 41.06 23.43 6.20
C ASP A 475 41.07 22.68 7.52
N VAL A 476 42.07 22.99 8.37
CA VAL A 476 42.21 22.34 9.68
C VAL A 476 42.04 23.37 10.79
N THR A 477 41.16 23.08 11.74
CA THR A 477 40.95 23.90 12.93
C THR A 477 41.05 23.06 14.19
N LEU A 478 41.51 23.70 15.30
CA LEU A 478 41.55 23.06 16.62
C LEU A 478 40.48 23.67 17.52
N ARG A 479 39.68 22.83 18.15
CA ARG A 479 38.64 23.21 19.11
C ARG A 479 38.66 22.25 20.31
N ALA A 480 38.07 22.66 21.42
CA ALA A 480 37.84 21.81 22.57
C ALA A 480 36.35 21.50 22.68
N PHE A 481 35.98 20.21 22.57
CA PHE A 481 34.55 19.79 22.65
C PHE A 481 34.44 18.38 23.23
N ASP A 482 33.25 18.06 23.75
CA ASP A 482 32.87 16.73 24.21
C ASP A 482 32.01 16.01 23.16
N PRO A 483 32.04 14.67 23.13
CA PRO A 483 32.83 13.80 24.00
C PRO A 483 34.31 13.71 23.53
N ALA A 484 35.24 13.57 24.48
CA ALA A 484 36.67 13.44 24.21
C ALA A 484 37.04 12.21 23.35
N SER A 485 36.15 11.25 23.24
CA SER A 485 36.29 10.07 22.36
C SER A 485 36.21 10.41 20.87
N VAL A 486 35.58 11.52 20.51
CA VAL A 486 35.52 12.02 19.12
C VAL A 486 36.78 12.82 18.88
N SER A 487 37.69 12.27 18.07
CA SER A 487 39.02 12.90 17.81
C SER A 487 38.94 14.01 16.77
N ALA A 488 38.11 13.86 15.77
CA ALA A 488 37.96 14.84 14.70
C ALA A 488 36.53 14.79 14.11
N LEU A 489 36.10 15.93 13.59
CA LEU A 489 34.86 16.07 12.82
C LEU A 489 35.19 16.67 11.45
N TYR A 490 34.65 16.09 10.40
CA TYR A 490 34.71 16.67 9.06
C TYR A 490 33.39 17.40 8.79
N LEU A 491 33.49 18.70 8.67
CA LEU A 491 32.34 19.59 8.51
C LEU A 491 32.34 20.17 7.10
N VAL A 492 31.22 20.03 6.42
CA VAL A 492 30.98 20.63 5.10
C VAL A 492 29.74 21.49 5.23
N ASP A 493 29.83 22.74 4.87
CA ASP A 493 28.65 23.55 4.66
C ASP A 493 27.94 23.06 3.38
N ARG A 494 26.66 22.72 3.50
CA ARG A 494 25.90 22.14 2.38
C ARG A 494 25.58 23.14 1.27
N GLU A 495 25.47 24.40 1.59
CA GLU A 495 25.37 25.42 0.53
C GLU A 495 26.62 25.37 -0.35
N LEU A 496 27.76 25.10 0.28
CA LEU A 496 29.03 24.94 -0.39
C LEU A 496 29.11 23.64 -1.19
N GLN A 497 28.58 22.56 -0.66
CA GLN A 497 28.53 21.27 -1.36
C GLN A 497 27.63 21.37 -2.60
N HIS A 498 26.46 22.00 -2.49
CA HIS A 498 25.56 22.23 -3.61
C HIS A 498 26.19 23.14 -4.67
N ARG A 499 26.90 24.21 -4.26
CA ARG A 499 27.67 25.08 -5.16
C ARG A 499 28.82 24.33 -5.83
N ALA A 500 29.51 23.44 -5.11
CA ALA A 500 30.58 22.62 -5.68
C ALA A 500 30.03 21.60 -6.70
N GLU A 501 28.89 20.99 -6.44
CA GLU A 501 28.20 20.12 -7.40
C GLU A 501 27.71 20.88 -8.63
N LEU A 502 27.16 22.08 -8.45
CA LEU A 502 26.80 22.97 -9.55
C LEU A 502 28.03 23.38 -10.38
N ARG A 503 29.17 23.67 -9.74
CA ARG A 503 30.44 23.96 -10.43
C ARG A 503 30.99 22.74 -11.17
N ALA A 504 30.87 21.55 -10.61
CA ALA A 504 31.26 20.30 -11.28
C ALA A 504 30.37 19.98 -12.47
N THR A 505 29.05 20.16 -12.34
CA THR A 505 28.07 20.01 -13.42
C THR A 505 28.33 21.05 -14.53
N ARG A 506 28.72 22.29 -14.17
CA ARG A 506 29.07 23.34 -15.11
C ARG A 506 30.31 23.00 -15.95
N LYS A 507 31.29 22.31 -15.40
CA LYS A 507 32.48 21.86 -16.16
C LYS A 507 32.17 20.79 -17.21
N VAL A 508 31.01 20.17 -17.11
CA VAL A 508 30.54 19.08 -17.99
C VAL A 508 29.36 19.52 -18.88
N ALA A 509 28.73 20.68 -18.58
CA ALA A 509 27.57 21.19 -19.31
C ALA A 509 28.00 21.99 -20.55
N ASP A 510 27.20 21.90 -21.63
CA ASP A 510 27.34 22.67 -22.86
C ASP A 510 27.23 24.18 -22.59
N ASP A 511 27.91 25.01 -23.42
CA ASP A 511 28.06 26.46 -23.30
C ASP A 511 26.73 27.25 -23.08
N LEU A 512 25.60 26.68 -23.48
CA LEU A 512 24.27 27.32 -23.35
C LEU A 512 23.77 27.45 -21.91
N TRP A 513 24.23 26.59 -20.98
CA TRP A 513 23.82 26.60 -19.55
C TRP A 513 24.87 27.28 -18.65
N ALA A 514 26.07 27.49 -19.14
CA ALA A 514 27.17 28.07 -18.38
C ALA A 514 26.85 29.53 -17.91
N ASP A 515 26.19 30.32 -18.74
CA ASP A 515 25.82 31.71 -18.42
C ASP A 515 24.71 31.83 -17.38
N VAL A 516 23.73 30.89 -17.38
CA VAL A 516 22.65 30.86 -16.38
C VAL A 516 23.21 30.49 -15.02
N LEU A 517 24.14 29.56 -14.98
CA LEU A 517 24.78 29.10 -13.74
C LEU A 517 25.77 30.14 -13.18
N SER A 518 26.30 31.08 -14.03
CA SER A 518 27.18 32.14 -13.57
C SER A 518 26.49 33.21 -12.74
N ALA A 519 25.18 33.39 -12.91
CA ALA A 519 24.38 34.36 -12.16
C ALA A 519 24.19 34.04 -10.67
N PHE A 520 24.58 32.82 -10.24
CA PHE A 520 24.47 32.36 -8.87
C PHE A 520 25.82 32.31 -8.12
N ASP A 521 26.90 32.80 -8.70
CA ASP A 521 28.22 32.91 -8.04
C ASP A 521 28.28 34.16 -7.16
N ASP A 522 28.12 33.99 -5.85
CA ASP A 522 28.41 35.03 -4.86
C ASP A 522 29.81 34.74 -4.28
N ASP A 523 30.76 35.59 -4.52
CA ASP A 523 32.22 35.36 -4.40
C ASP A 523 32.80 35.66 -3.00
N SER A 524 31.98 35.57 -1.93
CA SER A 524 32.39 35.94 -0.58
C SER A 524 32.17 34.86 0.45
N ALA A 525 33.14 33.94 0.60
CA ALA A 525 33.56 33.30 1.83
C ALA A 525 34.51 32.12 1.50
N THR A 526 35.44 31.77 2.37
CA THR A 526 36.35 30.64 2.27
C THR A 526 35.59 29.32 2.31
N ASP A 527 35.23 28.84 1.16
CA ASP A 527 34.30 27.76 0.84
C ASP A 527 34.94 26.36 0.95
N ARG A 528 35.79 26.10 1.97
CA ARG A 528 36.46 24.81 2.10
C ARG A 528 35.91 23.97 3.24
N PRO A 529 35.77 22.65 3.03
CA PRO A 529 35.50 21.73 4.12
C PRO A 529 36.52 21.90 5.25
N GLN A 530 36.08 21.68 6.47
CA GLN A 530 36.94 21.82 7.64
C GLN A 530 37.10 20.50 8.38
N LEU A 531 38.33 20.12 8.70
CA LEU A 531 38.63 19.10 9.70
C LEU A 531 38.83 19.77 11.06
N VAL A 532 37.83 19.62 11.95
CA VAL A 532 37.91 20.14 13.31
C VAL A 532 38.53 19.09 14.23
N LEU A 533 39.76 19.32 14.66
CA LEU A 533 40.47 18.46 15.61
C LEU A 533 40.05 18.77 17.05
N ASN A 534 39.80 17.74 17.85
CA ASN A 534 39.36 17.88 19.25
C ASN A 534 40.54 17.88 20.22
N HIS A 535 40.85 19.02 20.80
CA HIS A 535 41.95 19.12 21.79
C HIS A 535 41.65 18.31 23.07
N ARG A 536 40.37 18.04 23.43
CA ARG A 536 40.03 17.16 24.55
C ARG A 536 40.36 15.69 24.29
N SER A 537 40.48 15.28 23.01
CA SER A 537 40.83 13.90 22.67
C SER A 537 42.25 13.55 23.10
N PRO A 538 42.41 12.48 23.91
CA PRO A 538 43.76 12.00 24.27
C PRO A 538 44.58 11.58 23.04
N LEU A 539 43.90 11.09 21.98
CA LEU A 539 44.57 10.69 20.74
C LEU A 539 45.15 11.90 20.02
N VAL A 540 44.40 12.97 19.86
CA VAL A 540 44.85 14.21 19.17
C VAL A 540 46.04 14.82 19.92
N ARG A 541 45.99 14.88 21.25
CA ARG A 541 47.12 15.38 22.07
C ARG A 541 48.36 14.55 21.90
N ARG A 542 48.23 13.21 21.85
CA ARG A 542 49.41 12.33 21.61
C ARG A 542 49.98 12.50 20.21
N ILE A 543 49.12 12.61 19.17
CA ILE A 543 49.55 12.84 17.80
C ILE A 543 50.30 14.18 17.69
N ALA A 544 49.77 15.22 18.32
CA ALA A 544 50.42 16.55 18.32
C ALA A 544 51.79 16.59 19.02
N ALA A 545 52.05 15.64 19.92
CA ALA A 545 53.32 15.49 20.63
C ALA A 545 54.29 14.51 19.94
N LEU A 546 53.97 13.94 18.79
CA LEU A 546 54.84 13.01 18.08
C LEU A 546 56.13 13.70 17.61
N PRO A 547 57.30 13.12 17.89
CA PRO A 547 58.58 13.69 17.47
C PRO A 547 58.88 13.47 15.98
N ASP A 548 58.31 12.43 15.37
CA ASP A 548 58.47 12.12 13.94
C ASP A 548 57.42 12.83 13.10
N PRO A 549 57.80 13.78 12.24
CA PRO A 549 56.89 14.48 11.37
C PRO A 549 56.16 13.57 10.35
N ARG A 550 56.77 12.45 9.93
CA ARG A 550 56.18 11.51 8.98
C ARG A 550 55.02 10.75 9.63
N LEU A 551 55.23 10.33 10.88
CA LEU A 551 54.19 9.68 11.65
C LEU A 551 53.04 10.64 11.95
N ALA A 552 53.32 11.91 12.25
CA ALA A 552 52.32 12.94 12.46
C ALA A 552 51.47 13.17 11.17
N VAL A 553 52.06 13.18 10.00
CA VAL A 553 51.36 13.29 8.70
C VAL A 553 50.43 12.10 8.50
N MET A 554 50.94 10.86 8.64
CA MET A 554 50.10 9.66 8.49
C MET A 554 48.93 9.62 9.49
N ALA A 555 49.17 10.07 10.73
CA ALA A 555 48.10 10.14 11.74
C ALA A 555 47.04 11.19 11.42
N VAL A 556 47.43 12.35 10.86
CA VAL A 556 46.47 13.37 10.38
C VAL A 556 45.67 12.85 9.20
N GLU A 557 46.30 12.19 8.23
CA GLU A 557 45.62 11.54 7.10
C GLU A 557 44.61 10.49 7.58
N ALA A 558 44.99 9.69 8.60
CA ALA A 558 44.11 8.69 9.20
C ALA A 558 42.92 9.34 9.95
N LEU A 559 43.16 10.43 10.71
CA LEU A 559 42.05 11.18 11.37
C LEU A 559 41.09 11.79 10.36
N TYR A 560 41.60 12.34 9.27
CA TYR A 560 40.76 12.89 8.18
C TYR A 560 39.91 11.78 7.56
N THR A 561 40.50 10.69 7.16
CA THR A 561 39.75 9.57 6.54
C THR A 561 38.79 8.90 7.52
N GLN A 562 39.16 8.80 8.80
CA GLN A 562 38.27 8.34 9.85
C GLN A 562 37.06 9.28 10.01
N ALA A 563 37.27 10.59 10.00
CA ALA A 563 36.19 11.57 10.10
C ALA A 563 35.25 11.50 8.89
N LEU A 564 35.77 11.30 7.67
CA LEU A 564 34.95 11.05 6.47
C LEU A 564 34.11 9.78 6.60
N LEU A 565 34.72 8.67 7.04
CA LEU A 565 34.02 7.39 7.21
C LEU A 565 32.94 7.45 8.28
N LEU A 566 33.23 8.07 9.42
CA LEU A 566 32.26 8.24 10.51
C LEU A 566 31.11 9.16 10.12
N GLY A 567 31.39 10.17 9.28
CA GLY A 567 30.38 11.06 8.72
C GLY A 567 29.68 10.51 7.48
N HIS A 568 30.02 9.29 7.04
CA HIS A 568 29.51 8.69 5.80
C HIS A 568 29.61 9.61 4.57
N HIS A 569 30.66 10.45 4.55
CA HIS A 569 30.93 11.29 3.39
C HIS A 569 31.37 10.43 2.19
N PRO A 570 30.94 10.76 0.96
CA PRO A 570 31.37 10.02 -0.22
C PRO A 570 32.88 10.14 -0.40
N LEU A 571 33.57 9.01 -0.42
CA LEU A 571 35.03 8.96 -0.61
C LEU A 571 35.37 9.19 -2.08
N ARG A 572 36.17 10.22 -2.36
CA ARG A 572 36.75 10.43 -3.68
C ARG A 572 37.89 9.41 -3.89
N PRO A 573 38.31 9.14 -5.13
CA PRO A 573 39.49 8.27 -5.38
C PRO A 573 40.76 8.69 -4.62
N ALA A 574 40.97 10.00 -4.44
CA ALA A 574 42.08 10.55 -3.66
C ALA A 574 41.97 10.19 -2.16
N ASP A 575 40.74 10.25 -1.60
CA ASP A 575 40.50 9.92 -0.18
C ASP A 575 40.70 8.41 0.06
N THR A 576 40.30 7.56 -0.87
CA THR A 576 40.51 6.11 -0.81
C THR A 576 42.00 5.77 -0.90
N ALA A 577 42.74 6.43 -1.79
CA ALA A 577 44.21 6.25 -1.90
C ALA A 577 44.92 6.72 -0.62
N LEU A 578 44.46 7.81 -0.02
CA LEU A 578 44.98 8.35 1.23
C LEU A 578 44.72 7.38 2.39
N LEU A 579 43.50 6.84 2.50
CA LEU A 579 43.15 5.84 3.52
C LEU A 579 44.09 4.63 3.49
N ASN A 580 44.25 4.05 2.31
CA ASN A 580 45.10 2.86 2.13
C ASN A 580 46.55 3.16 2.48
N ARG A 581 47.09 4.31 2.04
CA ARG A 581 48.45 4.71 2.30
C ARG A 581 48.71 4.98 3.79
N SER A 582 47.83 5.76 4.44
CA SER A 582 47.99 6.10 5.85
C SER A 582 47.85 4.87 6.75
N PHE A 583 46.87 3.99 6.45
CA PHE A 583 46.67 2.76 7.21
C PHE A 583 47.84 1.79 7.06
N ALA A 584 48.31 1.54 5.82
CA ALA A 584 49.45 0.68 5.57
C ALA A 584 50.73 1.23 6.25
N GLY A 585 50.96 2.54 6.12
CA GLY A 585 52.14 3.16 6.73
C GLY A 585 52.13 3.12 8.27
N LEU A 586 50.95 3.30 8.90
CA LEU A 586 50.81 3.16 10.36
C LEU A 586 51.05 1.71 10.82
N LEU A 587 50.55 0.72 10.04
CA LEU A 587 50.80 -0.70 10.33
C LEU A 587 52.28 -1.07 10.16
N GLU A 588 52.92 -0.63 9.08
CA GLU A 588 54.38 -0.84 8.87
C GLU A 588 55.19 -0.25 10.02
N TRP A 589 54.86 0.96 10.45
CA TRP A 589 55.50 1.58 11.59
C TRP A 589 55.31 0.77 12.88
N ALA A 590 54.06 0.33 13.17
CA ALA A 590 53.75 -0.46 14.37
C ALA A 590 54.45 -1.83 14.39
N VAL A 591 54.72 -2.42 13.22
CA VAL A 591 55.39 -3.72 13.08
C VAL A 591 56.91 -3.54 13.15
N HIS A 592 57.45 -2.37 12.74
CA HIS A 592 58.91 -2.11 12.71
C HIS A 592 59.43 -1.36 13.93
N ASP A 593 58.57 -1.03 14.94
CA ASP A 593 59.06 -0.41 16.18
C ASP A 593 59.68 -1.48 17.11
N PRO A 594 61.05 -1.55 17.22
CA PRO A 594 61.73 -2.58 18.01
C PRO A 594 61.85 -2.21 19.49
N GLN A 595 61.12 -1.20 19.99
CA GLN A 595 61.23 -0.75 21.39
C GLN A 595 60.18 -1.35 22.32
N GLY A 596 59.89 -2.64 22.16
CA GLY A 596 59.18 -3.46 23.14
C GLY A 596 60.09 -4.40 23.93
N ASP A 597 61.38 -4.42 23.68
CA ASP A 597 62.30 -5.38 24.31
C ASP A 597 63.53 -4.70 24.91
N SER A 598 63.35 -3.99 26.02
CA SER A 598 64.44 -3.77 27.00
C SER A 598 63.89 -3.19 28.31
N GLY A 599 63.79 -4.07 29.33
CA GLY A 599 63.73 -3.70 30.72
C GLY A 599 62.58 -4.09 31.52
#